data_8cee557fdba295992f3ca0db8e7fa8fa
#
_entry.id   8cee557fdba295992f3ca0db8e7fa8fa
#
_cell.length_a   1.000
_cell.length_b   1.000
_cell.length_c   1.000
_cell.angle_alpha   90.00
_cell.angle_beta   90.00
_cell.angle_gamma   90.00
#
_symmetry.space_group_name_H-M   'P 1'
#
loop_
_entity.id
_entity.type
_entity.pdbx_description
1 polymer ?
#
loop_
_entity_poly.entity_id
_entity_poly.type
_entity_poly.pdbx_seq_one_letter_code
_entity_poly.pdbx_strand_id
1 'polypeptide(L)'
;MSDPKPQPIVPATAETAPEARFEWSQSPFETFLEHHFKKLLLGLLVTGVGVGGWLVMRQQSAQKLRLQAEAFTGSETLDDYKKVIANYPGSTAAGSAQLMIANLLAQNNDTAGALEELKKFTTSHPKHPMMDQAAFRIAVLTAEKEGAAADAGPYDTFINQFPDSPLRPLAQMRKADALVAAGKREEALAVYDAIQKDNTLYGNTVLTEAKERAAQVQLKAPTPVEFVPEPAAPAPTPATPGAPAPALNFDAPAPAAPQFPAAPDFPTAPESTPAPAETPAAAAPAPATPAETPAAPAPAETPASEAPVAAEPATPNP
;
A
#
# COMPACT_ATOMS: atom_id res chain seq x y z
N MET A 1 51.46 -41.23 -112.39
CA MET A 1 51.36 -40.44 -111.14
C MET A 1 49.92 -39.93 -111.17
N SER A 2 49.08 -40.58 -110.41
CA SER A 2 47.68 -40.30 -110.37
C SER A 2 47.35 -39.64 -109.03
N ASP A 3 46.87 -38.39 -109.06
CA ASP A 3 46.45 -37.67 -107.91
C ASP A 3 45.20 -38.26 -107.25
N PRO A 4 45.13 -38.38 -105.95
CA PRO A 4 43.94 -38.88 -105.29
C PRO A 4 42.87 -37.78 -105.18
N LYS A 5 41.67 -38.15 -105.62
CA LYS A 5 40.44 -37.36 -105.57
C LYS A 5 40.07 -37.07 -104.14
N PRO A 6 39.71 -35.81 -103.83
CA PRO A 6 39.26 -35.48 -102.51
C PRO A 6 37.92 -36.09 -102.18
N GLN A 7 37.80 -36.68 -101.01
CA GLN A 7 36.54 -37.23 -100.44
C GLN A 7 35.70 -36.08 -99.84
N PRO A 8 34.39 -36.13 -99.96
CA PRO A 8 33.51 -35.12 -99.39
C PRO A 8 33.44 -35.28 -97.88
N ILE A 9 33.61 -34.17 -97.19
CA ILE A 9 33.45 -34.03 -95.74
C ILE A 9 31.98 -34.14 -95.44
N VAL A 10 31.58 -35.25 -94.77
CA VAL A 10 30.22 -35.40 -94.17
C VAL A 10 30.13 -34.51 -92.95
N PRO A 11 29.19 -33.59 -92.84
CA PRO A 11 29.03 -32.80 -91.62
C PRO A 11 28.64 -33.78 -90.48
N ALA A 12 29.33 -33.66 -89.36
CA ALA A 12 29.04 -34.35 -88.13
C ALA A 12 27.61 -34.00 -87.69
N THR A 13 26.77 -35.01 -87.64
CA THR A 13 25.46 -34.94 -87.02
C THR A 13 25.61 -34.36 -85.63
N ALA A 14 25.01 -33.23 -85.37
CA ALA A 14 24.94 -32.69 -84.05
C ALA A 14 24.24 -33.67 -83.12
N GLU A 15 25.07 -34.31 -82.29
CA GLU A 15 24.59 -35.14 -81.20
C GLU A 15 23.80 -34.29 -80.30
N THR A 16 22.46 -34.40 -80.35
CA THR A 16 21.54 -33.74 -79.43
C THR A 16 21.89 -34.18 -78.05
N ALA A 17 22.47 -33.24 -77.29
CA ALA A 17 22.70 -33.47 -75.88
C ALA A 17 21.36 -33.88 -75.22
N PRO A 18 21.33 -34.92 -74.39
CA PRO A 18 20.09 -35.28 -73.74
C PRO A 18 19.70 -34.11 -72.86
N GLU A 19 18.55 -33.47 -73.19
CA GLU A 19 17.90 -32.51 -72.28
C GLU A 19 17.72 -33.25 -70.94
N ALA A 20 18.54 -32.95 -69.97
CA ALA A 20 18.35 -33.36 -68.61
C ALA A 20 17.01 -32.78 -68.15
N ARG A 21 15.92 -33.49 -68.39
CA ARG A 21 14.67 -33.25 -67.71
C ARG A 21 14.95 -33.41 -66.22
N PHE A 22 15.08 -32.30 -65.55
CA PHE A 22 15.11 -32.26 -64.12
C PHE A 22 13.74 -32.74 -63.66
N GLU A 23 13.58 -34.04 -63.47
CA GLU A 23 12.40 -34.60 -62.85
C GLU A 23 12.47 -34.22 -61.40
N TRP A 24 11.69 -33.19 -61.02
CA TRP A 24 11.44 -32.90 -59.62
C TRP A 24 10.79 -34.16 -59.03
N SER A 25 11.60 -35.02 -58.45
CA SER A 25 11.06 -36.13 -57.67
C SER A 25 10.24 -35.53 -56.58
N GLN A 26 8.93 -35.71 -56.60
CA GLN A 26 8.03 -35.23 -55.54
C GLN A 26 8.56 -35.73 -54.22
N SER A 27 8.99 -34.78 -53.39
CA SER A 27 9.51 -35.13 -52.08
C SER A 27 8.40 -35.77 -51.25
N PRO A 28 8.70 -36.75 -50.38
CA PRO A 28 7.68 -37.33 -49.51
C PRO A 28 6.90 -36.29 -48.72
N PHE A 29 7.44 -35.08 -48.59
CA PHE A 29 6.80 -33.92 -47.99
C PHE A 29 5.70 -33.30 -48.88
N GLU A 30 5.90 -33.27 -50.21
CA GLU A 30 4.89 -32.74 -51.14
C GLU A 30 3.66 -33.67 -51.19
N THR A 31 3.85 -34.96 -51.27
CA THR A 31 2.74 -35.92 -51.24
C THR A 31 2.00 -35.93 -49.92
N PHE A 32 2.71 -35.74 -48.78
CA PHE A 32 2.10 -35.55 -47.47
C PHE A 32 1.29 -34.24 -47.42
N LEU A 33 1.84 -33.16 -47.95
CA LEU A 33 1.19 -31.86 -47.97
C LEU A 33 -0.07 -31.88 -48.83
N GLU A 34 -0.04 -32.46 -50.04
CA GLU A 34 -1.20 -32.60 -50.89
C GLU A 34 -2.33 -33.38 -50.22
N HIS A 35 -2.00 -34.49 -49.56
CA HIS A 35 -3.00 -35.40 -48.98
C HIS A 35 -3.62 -34.78 -47.70
N HIS A 36 -2.85 -33.98 -46.98
CA HIS A 36 -3.26 -33.41 -45.68
C HIS A 36 -3.53 -31.91 -45.75
N PHE A 37 -3.37 -31.26 -46.92
CA PHE A 37 -3.49 -29.80 -47.07
C PHE A 37 -4.78 -29.23 -46.48
N LYS A 38 -5.93 -29.85 -46.77
CA LYS A 38 -7.22 -29.40 -46.22
C LYS A 38 -7.26 -29.51 -44.69
N LYS A 39 -6.68 -30.57 -44.12
CA LYS A 39 -6.64 -30.76 -42.67
C LYS A 39 -5.67 -29.79 -41.99
N LEU A 40 -4.51 -29.56 -42.64
CA LEU A 40 -3.52 -28.59 -42.17
C LEU A 40 -4.06 -27.17 -42.26
N LEU A 41 -4.74 -26.81 -43.35
CA LEU A 41 -5.37 -25.50 -43.52
C LEU A 41 -6.50 -25.27 -42.51
N LEU A 42 -7.32 -26.29 -42.23
CA LEU A 42 -8.33 -26.26 -41.18
C LEU A 42 -7.68 -26.11 -39.81
N GLY A 43 -6.62 -26.87 -39.52
CA GLY A 43 -5.87 -26.73 -38.27
C GLY A 43 -5.28 -25.34 -38.08
N LEU A 44 -4.66 -24.80 -39.15
CA LEU A 44 -4.14 -23.41 -39.14
C LEU A 44 -5.20 -22.38 -38.90
N LEU A 45 -6.38 -22.56 -39.54
CA LEU A 45 -7.52 -21.64 -39.37
C LEU A 45 -8.05 -21.68 -37.92
N VAL A 46 -8.24 -22.89 -37.35
CA VAL A 46 -8.69 -23.05 -35.96
C VAL A 46 -7.70 -22.43 -34.98
N THR A 47 -6.40 -22.68 -35.19
CA THR A 47 -5.33 -22.10 -34.39
C THR A 47 -5.31 -20.57 -34.52
N GLY A 48 -5.43 -20.05 -35.72
CA GLY A 48 -5.48 -18.60 -35.99
C GLY A 48 -6.67 -17.92 -35.31
N VAL A 49 -7.86 -18.53 -35.38
CA VAL A 49 -9.06 -18.04 -34.67
C VAL A 49 -8.87 -18.10 -33.15
N GLY A 50 -8.28 -19.20 -32.63
CA GLY A 50 -8.00 -19.36 -31.21
C GLY A 50 -7.01 -18.31 -30.69
N VAL A 51 -5.89 -18.12 -31.39
CA VAL A 51 -4.88 -17.11 -31.05
C VAL A 51 -5.44 -15.69 -31.20
N GLY A 52 -6.16 -15.41 -32.30
CA GLY A 52 -6.80 -14.11 -32.52
C GLY A 52 -7.82 -13.80 -31.44
N GLY A 53 -8.69 -14.74 -31.07
CA GLY A 53 -9.65 -14.59 -30.00
C GLY A 53 -8.98 -14.34 -28.64
N TRP A 54 -7.91 -15.10 -28.36
CA TRP A 54 -7.12 -14.91 -27.13
C TRP A 54 -6.44 -13.54 -27.07
N LEU A 55 -5.87 -13.05 -28.17
CA LEU A 55 -5.27 -11.72 -28.25
C LEU A 55 -6.29 -10.61 -28.01
N VAL A 56 -7.47 -10.71 -28.64
CA VAL A 56 -8.57 -9.75 -28.44
C VAL A 56 -9.03 -9.74 -26.98
N MET A 57 -9.19 -10.93 -26.39
CA MET A 57 -9.60 -11.06 -24.99
C MET A 57 -8.55 -10.48 -24.03
N ARG A 58 -7.26 -10.72 -24.31
CA ARG A 58 -6.14 -10.15 -23.56
C ARG A 58 -6.10 -8.62 -23.69
N GLN A 59 -6.33 -8.09 -24.86
CA GLN A 59 -6.35 -6.64 -25.08
C GLN A 59 -7.53 -5.97 -24.37
N GLN A 60 -8.72 -6.57 -24.40
CA GLN A 60 -9.89 -6.06 -23.70
C GLN A 60 -9.68 -6.08 -22.16
N SER A 61 -9.09 -7.16 -21.62
CA SER A 61 -8.79 -7.22 -20.19
C SER A 61 -7.76 -6.18 -19.78
N ALA A 62 -6.73 -5.92 -20.60
CA ALA A 62 -5.75 -4.88 -20.35
C ALA A 62 -6.36 -3.47 -20.38
N GLN A 63 -7.28 -3.20 -21.30
CA GLN A 63 -8.01 -1.93 -21.36
C GLN A 63 -8.90 -1.74 -20.11
N LYS A 64 -9.63 -2.78 -19.69
CA LYS A 64 -10.44 -2.73 -18.46
C LYS A 64 -9.58 -2.41 -17.25
N LEU A 65 -8.43 -3.05 -17.10
CA LEU A 65 -7.50 -2.78 -15.99
C LEU A 65 -6.99 -1.34 -16.01
N ARG A 66 -6.67 -0.79 -17.19
CA ARG A 66 -6.25 0.61 -17.32
C ARG A 66 -7.34 1.58 -16.89
N LEU A 67 -8.58 1.39 -17.38
CA LEU A 67 -9.71 2.23 -17.01
C LEU A 67 -10.02 2.18 -15.50
N GLN A 68 -9.91 1.00 -14.91
CA GLN A 68 -10.06 0.82 -13.46
C GLN A 68 -8.96 1.53 -12.66
N ALA A 69 -7.70 1.41 -13.11
CA ALA A 69 -6.58 2.08 -12.48
C ALA A 69 -6.69 3.60 -12.61
N GLU A 70 -7.05 4.11 -13.80
CA GLU A 70 -7.26 5.53 -14.06
C GLU A 70 -8.40 6.11 -13.22
N ALA A 71 -9.53 5.40 -13.14
CA ALA A 71 -10.64 5.80 -12.28
C ALA A 71 -10.23 5.87 -10.81
N PHE A 72 -9.43 4.92 -10.33
CA PHE A 72 -8.92 4.91 -8.95
C PHE A 72 -7.91 6.03 -8.70
N THR A 73 -6.94 6.23 -9.60
CA THR A 73 -5.90 7.25 -9.42
C THR A 73 -6.43 8.68 -9.57
N GLY A 74 -7.52 8.88 -10.30
CA GLY A 74 -8.23 10.15 -10.42
C GLY A 74 -9.22 10.44 -9.28
N SER A 75 -9.34 9.54 -8.30
CA SER A 75 -10.25 9.70 -7.16
C SER A 75 -9.53 10.38 -6.00
N GLU A 76 -10.11 11.45 -5.48
CA GLU A 76 -9.58 12.20 -4.33
C GLU A 76 -10.57 12.26 -3.17
N THR A 77 -11.86 12.17 -3.46
CA THR A 77 -12.91 12.29 -2.45
C THR A 77 -13.55 10.93 -2.12
N LEU A 78 -14.17 10.85 -0.95
CA LEU A 78 -14.92 9.67 -0.52
C LEU A 78 -16.00 9.27 -1.55
N ASP A 79 -16.65 10.24 -2.18
CA ASP A 79 -17.68 9.97 -3.18
C ASP A 79 -17.10 9.46 -4.49
N ASP A 80 -15.89 9.88 -4.85
CA ASP A 80 -15.21 9.35 -6.03
C ASP A 80 -14.81 7.89 -5.83
N TYR A 81 -14.28 7.53 -4.66
CA TYR A 81 -14.01 6.12 -4.33
C TYR A 81 -15.27 5.27 -4.34
N LYS A 82 -16.41 5.78 -3.84
CA LYS A 82 -17.71 5.08 -3.95
C LYS A 82 -18.12 4.85 -5.40
N LYS A 83 -17.89 5.81 -6.30
CA LYS A 83 -18.14 5.66 -7.74
C LYS A 83 -17.27 4.55 -8.35
N VAL A 84 -15.98 4.48 -7.96
CA VAL A 84 -15.09 3.38 -8.42
C VAL A 84 -15.65 2.02 -8.00
N ILE A 85 -16.09 1.88 -6.75
CA ILE A 85 -16.68 0.62 -6.26
C ILE A 85 -17.94 0.26 -7.04
N ALA A 86 -18.80 1.24 -7.29
CA ALA A 86 -20.06 1.03 -8.02
C ALA A 86 -19.83 0.67 -9.49
N ASN A 87 -18.87 1.31 -10.15
CA ASN A 87 -18.60 1.13 -11.58
C ASN A 87 -17.78 -0.14 -11.87
N TYR A 88 -16.94 -0.59 -10.92
CA TYR A 88 -16.03 -1.70 -11.11
C TYR A 88 -16.12 -2.75 -9.98
N PRO A 89 -17.32 -3.29 -9.69
CA PRO A 89 -17.51 -4.20 -8.56
C PRO A 89 -16.61 -5.43 -8.69
N GLY A 90 -16.04 -5.88 -7.57
CA GLY A 90 -15.17 -7.05 -7.51
C GLY A 90 -13.79 -6.89 -8.14
N SER A 91 -13.46 -5.70 -8.68
CA SER A 91 -12.12 -5.41 -9.21
C SER A 91 -11.11 -5.09 -8.11
N THR A 92 -9.82 -5.19 -8.43
CA THR A 92 -8.74 -4.74 -7.54
C THR A 92 -8.86 -3.24 -7.24
N ALA A 93 -9.25 -2.43 -8.23
CA ALA A 93 -9.46 -0.99 -8.03
C ALA A 93 -10.59 -0.70 -7.03
N ALA A 94 -11.71 -1.46 -7.09
CA ALA A 94 -12.79 -1.35 -6.12
C ALA A 94 -12.32 -1.71 -4.70
N GLY A 95 -11.51 -2.77 -4.57
CA GLY A 95 -10.92 -3.14 -3.28
C GLY A 95 -9.98 -2.04 -2.75
N SER A 96 -9.10 -1.50 -3.60
CA SER A 96 -8.23 -0.38 -3.22
C SER A 96 -9.03 0.87 -2.84
N ALA A 97 -10.11 1.18 -3.57
CA ALA A 97 -11.00 2.30 -3.24
C ALA A 97 -11.68 2.10 -1.87
N GLN A 98 -12.11 0.89 -1.56
CA GLN A 98 -12.69 0.57 -0.25
C GLN A 98 -11.68 0.74 0.89
N LEU A 99 -10.42 0.36 0.69
CA LEU A 99 -9.34 0.62 1.65
C LEU A 99 -9.08 2.12 1.83
N MET A 100 -9.16 2.92 0.76
CA MET A 100 -9.03 4.37 0.86
C MET A 100 -10.19 5.00 1.63
N ILE A 101 -11.41 4.53 1.43
CA ILE A 101 -12.58 4.97 2.23
C ILE A 101 -12.32 4.68 3.72
N ALA A 102 -11.89 3.46 4.06
CA ALA A 102 -11.56 3.10 5.43
C ALA A 102 -10.46 3.99 6.03
N ASN A 103 -9.44 4.34 5.23
CA ASN A 103 -8.40 5.27 5.64
C ASN A 103 -8.93 6.68 5.93
N LEU A 104 -9.78 7.21 5.05
CA LEU A 104 -10.38 8.53 5.23
C LEU A 104 -11.28 8.59 6.47
N LEU A 105 -12.06 7.54 6.71
CA LEU A 105 -12.88 7.42 7.92
C LEU A 105 -12.02 7.40 9.18
N ALA A 106 -10.92 6.62 9.17
CA ALA A 106 -10.00 6.58 10.31
C ALA A 106 -9.32 7.94 10.55
N GLN A 107 -8.92 8.65 9.51
CA GLN A 107 -8.36 10.01 9.62
C GLN A 107 -9.36 11.01 10.20
N ASN A 108 -10.64 10.83 9.93
CA ASN A 108 -11.71 11.64 10.49
C ASN A 108 -12.15 11.16 11.89
N ASN A 109 -11.38 10.28 12.55
CA ASN A 109 -11.67 9.67 13.85
C ASN A 109 -12.95 8.81 13.87
N ASP A 110 -13.50 8.43 12.71
CA ASP A 110 -14.57 7.45 12.61
C ASP A 110 -13.99 6.03 12.56
N THR A 111 -13.49 5.57 13.71
CA THR A 111 -12.92 4.22 13.88
C THR A 111 -13.97 3.13 13.61
N ALA A 112 -15.23 3.39 13.97
CA ALA A 112 -16.30 2.40 13.77
C ALA A 112 -16.61 2.20 12.28
N GLY A 113 -16.77 3.29 11.54
CA GLY A 113 -16.96 3.26 10.09
C GLY A 113 -15.76 2.66 9.36
N ALA A 114 -14.54 3.00 9.77
CA ALA A 114 -13.32 2.43 9.19
C ALA A 114 -13.25 0.90 9.38
N LEU A 115 -13.56 0.41 10.58
CA LEU A 115 -13.62 -1.04 10.86
C LEU A 115 -14.69 -1.76 10.02
N GLU A 116 -15.85 -1.13 9.84
CA GLU A 116 -16.92 -1.69 9.02
C GLU A 116 -16.48 -1.83 7.55
N GLU A 117 -15.87 -0.78 6.98
CA GLU A 117 -15.37 -0.82 5.60
C GLU A 117 -14.23 -1.82 5.42
N LEU A 118 -13.31 -1.94 6.38
CA LEU A 118 -12.26 -2.95 6.35
C LEU A 118 -12.82 -4.38 6.42
N LYS A 119 -13.83 -4.64 7.25
CA LYS A 119 -14.50 -5.94 7.31
C LYS A 119 -15.26 -6.26 6.03
N LYS A 120 -15.94 -5.29 5.42
CA LYS A 120 -16.54 -5.43 4.09
C LYS A 120 -15.49 -5.78 3.05
N PHE A 121 -14.34 -5.08 3.07
CA PHE A 121 -13.23 -5.36 2.17
C PHE A 121 -12.74 -6.80 2.30
N THR A 122 -12.47 -7.29 3.51
CA THR A 122 -11.98 -8.66 3.70
C THR A 122 -12.96 -9.73 3.22
N THR A 123 -14.26 -9.43 3.26
CA THR A 123 -15.31 -10.33 2.77
C THR A 123 -15.46 -10.27 1.25
N SER A 124 -15.44 -9.06 0.68
CA SER A 124 -15.71 -8.86 -0.74
C SER A 124 -14.49 -9.10 -1.63
N HIS A 125 -13.27 -8.93 -1.10
CA HIS A 125 -12.02 -9.00 -1.84
C HIS A 125 -10.99 -9.96 -1.21
N PRO A 126 -11.32 -11.25 -0.95
CA PRO A 126 -10.45 -12.18 -0.21
C PRO A 126 -9.12 -12.49 -0.89
N LYS A 127 -9.00 -12.22 -2.20
CA LYS A 127 -7.78 -12.44 -3.00
C LYS A 127 -7.03 -11.14 -3.31
N HIS A 128 -7.40 -10.04 -2.66
CA HIS A 128 -6.74 -8.76 -2.93
C HIS A 128 -5.31 -8.76 -2.38
N PRO A 129 -4.32 -8.18 -3.10
CA PRO A 129 -2.91 -8.14 -2.65
C PRO A 129 -2.69 -7.47 -1.29
N MET A 130 -3.58 -6.55 -0.90
CA MET A 130 -3.49 -5.82 0.37
C MET A 130 -4.34 -6.44 1.50
N MET A 131 -4.65 -7.73 1.40
CA MET A 131 -5.50 -8.42 2.37
C MET A 131 -4.87 -8.46 3.77
N ASP A 132 -3.58 -8.72 3.85
CA ASP A 132 -2.83 -8.71 5.10
C ASP A 132 -2.76 -7.32 5.73
N GLN A 133 -2.60 -6.28 4.92
CA GLN A 133 -2.62 -4.89 5.40
C GLN A 133 -3.98 -4.51 5.99
N ALA A 134 -5.07 -4.92 5.32
CA ALA A 134 -6.42 -4.69 5.82
C ALA A 134 -6.65 -5.41 7.16
N ALA A 135 -6.25 -6.68 7.24
CA ALA A 135 -6.37 -7.47 8.46
C ALA A 135 -5.53 -6.91 9.62
N PHE A 136 -4.31 -6.47 9.34
CA PHE A 136 -3.48 -5.79 10.32
C PHE A 136 -4.12 -4.50 10.83
N ARG A 137 -4.71 -3.71 9.92
CA ARG A 137 -5.39 -2.48 10.28
C ARG A 137 -6.64 -2.72 11.11
N ILE A 138 -7.38 -3.79 10.82
CA ILE A 138 -8.50 -4.25 11.67
C ILE A 138 -7.98 -4.54 13.08
N ALA A 139 -6.86 -5.26 13.21
CA ALA A 139 -6.28 -5.57 14.52
C ALA A 139 -5.92 -4.30 15.30
N VAL A 140 -5.26 -3.33 14.64
CA VAL A 140 -4.87 -2.05 15.25
C VAL A 140 -6.10 -1.26 15.71
N LEU A 141 -7.08 -1.02 14.82
CA LEU A 141 -8.27 -0.23 15.14
C LEU A 141 -9.16 -0.91 16.18
N THR A 142 -9.18 -2.25 16.20
CA THR A 142 -9.90 -2.99 17.24
C THR A 142 -9.24 -2.80 18.60
N ALA A 143 -7.92 -2.92 18.67
CA ALA A 143 -7.18 -2.67 19.89
C ALA A 143 -7.30 -1.22 20.38
N GLU A 144 -7.27 -0.24 19.48
CA GLU A 144 -7.50 1.16 19.80
C GLU A 144 -8.90 1.42 20.37
N LYS A 145 -9.92 0.79 19.79
CA LYS A 145 -11.31 0.90 20.24
C LYS A 145 -11.53 0.31 21.62
N GLU A 146 -10.86 -0.79 21.94
CA GLU A 146 -10.96 -1.48 23.22
C GLU A 146 -10.12 -0.80 24.30
N GLY A 147 -9.18 0.06 23.92
CA GLY A 147 -8.35 0.87 24.82
C GLY A 147 -7.21 0.09 25.50
N ALA A 148 -6.65 0.66 26.58
CA ALA A 148 -5.48 0.09 27.27
C ALA A 148 -5.72 -1.31 27.89
N ALA A 149 -6.97 -1.72 28.03
CA ALA A 149 -7.36 -3.07 28.45
C ALA A 149 -7.48 -4.02 27.25
N ALA A 150 -7.13 -3.56 26.04
CA ALA A 150 -7.20 -4.38 24.85
C ALA A 150 -6.39 -5.67 25.06
N ASP A 151 -7.09 -6.79 24.96
CA ASP A 151 -6.43 -8.08 24.90
C ASP A 151 -5.54 -8.11 23.66
N ALA A 152 -4.43 -8.81 23.74
CA ALA A 152 -3.54 -9.04 22.58
C ALA A 152 -4.22 -9.85 21.44
N GLY A 153 -5.45 -10.32 21.65
CA GLY A 153 -6.23 -11.19 20.78
C GLY A 153 -6.35 -10.73 19.31
N PRO A 154 -6.64 -9.45 19.01
CA PRO A 154 -6.69 -8.96 17.64
C PRO A 154 -5.38 -9.18 16.86
N TYR A 155 -4.24 -8.97 17.52
CA TYR A 155 -2.92 -9.21 16.92
C TYR A 155 -2.61 -10.70 16.78
N ASP A 156 -3.02 -11.53 17.74
CA ASP A 156 -2.89 -12.99 17.64
C ASP A 156 -3.67 -13.54 16.45
N THR A 157 -4.88 -13.03 16.25
CA THR A 157 -5.70 -13.39 15.10
C THR A 157 -4.98 -13.10 13.80
N PHE A 158 -4.40 -11.90 13.66
CA PHE A 158 -3.61 -11.51 12.50
C PHE A 158 -2.39 -12.42 12.28
N ILE A 159 -1.57 -12.62 13.35
CA ILE A 159 -0.33 -13.42 13.29
C ILE A 159 -0.61 -14.85 12.84
N ASN A 160 -1.71 -15.45 13.33
CA ASN A 160 -2.12 -16.80 12.98
C ASN A 160 -2.69 -16.90 11.55
N GLN A 161 -3.40 -15.88 11.10
CA GLN A 161 -4.02 -15.85 9.77
C GLN A 161 -3.01 -15.56 8.66
N PHE A 162 -1.98 -14.76 8.95
CA PHE A 162 -0.97 -14.32 7.99
C PHE A 162 0.46 -14.59 8.49
N PRO A 163 0.85 -15.88 8.63
CA PRO A 163 2.16 -16.24 9.18
C PRO A 163 3.35 -15.77 8.32
N ASP A 164 3.13 -15.63 7.01
CA ASP A 164 4.17 -15.23 6.04
C ASP A 164 4.11 -13.74 5.67
N SER A 165 3.23 -12.97 6.30
CA SER A 165 3.12 -11.53 6.02
C SER A 165 4.36 -10.77 6.50
N PRO A 166 4.87 -9.81 5.69
CA PRO A 166 5.93 -8.90 6.13
C PRO A 166 5.53 -8.03 7.32
N LEU A 167 4.23 -7.92 7.62
CA LEU A 167 3.70 -7.17 8.76
C LEU A 167 3.67 -8.01 10.06
N ARG A 168 3.94 -9.31 9.99
CA ARG A 168 3.93 -10.20 11.16
C ARG A 168 4.85 -9.71 12.29
N PRO A 169 6.10 -9.32 12.05
CA PRO A 169 6.97 -8.82 13.12
C PRO A 169 6.43 -7.55 13.78
N LEU A 170 5.84 -6.66 12.99
CA LEU A 170 5.19 -5.46 13.51
C LEU A 170 3.96 -5.80 14.37
N ALA A 171 3.15 -6.77 13.93
CA ALA A 171 2.02 -7.25 14.71
C ALA A 171 2.45 -7.89 16.05
N GLN A 172 3.53 -8.66 16.04
CA GLN A 172 4.12 -9.22 17.26
C GLN A 172 4.59 -8.12 18.22
N MET A 173 5.19 -7.06 17.68
CA MET A 173 5.61 -5.92 18.48
C MET A 173 4.41 -5.18 19.10
N ARG A 174 3.36 -4.94 18.31
CA ARG A 174 2.11 -4.34 18.81
C ARG A 174 1.41 -5.22 19.86
N LYS A 175 1.45 -6.54 19.66
CA LYS A 175 0.99 -7.51 20.66
C LYS A 175 1.73 -7.34 21.98
N ALA A 176 3.07 -7.26 21.93
CA ALA A 176 3.87 -7.07 23.15
C ALA A 176 3.56 -5.74 23.83
N ASP A 177 3.40 -4.66 23.07
CA ASP A 177 2.99 -3.34 23.60
C ASP A 177 1.62 -3.42 24.31
N ALA A 178 0.65 -4.11 23.72
CA ALA A 178 -0.66 -4.33 24.33
C ALA A 178 -0.57 -5.15 25.64
N LEU A 179 0.28 -6.17 25.67
CA LEU A 179 0.54 -6.94 26.88
C LEU A 179 1.19 -6.08 27.98
N VAL A 180 2.11 -5.18 27.62
CA VAL A 180 2.68 -4.22 28.57
C VAL A 180 1.60 -3.30 29.14
N ALA A 181 0.73 -2.77 28.28
CA ALA A 181 -0.38 -1.91 28.69
C ALA A 181 -1.37 -2.64 29.62
N ALA A 182 -1.58 -3.95 29.39
CA ALA A 182 -2.38 -4.83 30.24
C ALA A 182 -1.68 -5.26 31.54
N GLY A 183 -0.43 -4.83 31.77
CA GLY A 183 0.36 -5.21 32.95
C GLY A 183 1.01 -6.60 32.87
N LYS A 184 0.88 -7.32 31.77
CA LYS A 184 1.41 -8.66 31.51
C LYS A 184 2.87 -8.60 31.03
N ARG A 185 3.76 -8.04 31.87
CA ARG A 185 5.14 -7.73 31.50
C ARG A 185 5.94 -8.95 31.08
N GLU A 186 5.80 -10.09 31.80
CA GLU A 186 6.55 -11.31 31.51
C GLU A 186 6.18 -11.88 30.12
N GLU A 187 4.87 -11.89 29.80
CA GLU A 187 4.40 -12.31 28.49
C GLU A 187 4.91 -11.39 27.37
N ALA A 188 4.90 -10.07 27.61
CA ALA A 188 5.43 -9.10 26.66
C ALA A 188 6.93 -9.30 26.40
N LEU A 189 7.72 -9.50 27.45
CA LEU A 189 9.15 -9.79 27.33
C LEU A 189 9.42 -11.07 26.54
N ALA A 190 8.61 -12.11 26.72
CA ALA A 190 8.73 -13.34 25.95
C ALA A 190 8.47 -13.09 24.45
N VAL A 191 7.50 -12.22 24.10
CA VAL A 191 7.23 -11.86 22.69
C VAL A 191 8.39 -11.04 22.10
N TYR A 192 8.92 -10.04 22.82
CA TYR A 192 10.08 -9.28 22.36
C TYR A 192 11.32 -10.17 22.18
N ASP A 193 11.54 -11.12 23.08
CA ASP A 193 12.64 -12.08 22.98
C ASP A 193 12.48 -13.00 21.77
N ALA A 194 11.26 -13.44 21.49
CA ALA A 194 10.96 -14.21 20.27
C ALA A 194 11.28 -13.44 19.00
N ILE A 195 10.93 -12.14 18.93
CA ILE A 195 11.28 -11.28 17.80
C ILE A 195 12.80 -11.16 17.64
N GLN A 196 13.53 -10.96 18.77
CA GLN A 196 14.98 -10.82 18.74
C GLN A 196 15.71 -12.09 18.30
N LYS A 197 15.13 -13.26 18.51
CA LYS A 197 15.67 -14.56 18.10
C LYS A 197 15.33 -14.95 16.67
N ASP A 198 14.48 -14.19 16.00
CA ASP A 198 14.09 -14.45 14.63
C ASP A 198 15.19 -13.99 13.65
N ASN A 199 16.00 -14.95 13.20
CA ASN A 199 17.10 -14.69 12.28
C ASN A 199 16.63 -14.16 10.89
N THR A 200 15.37 -14.34 10.54
CA THR A 200 14.81 -13.82 9.28
C THR A 200 14.71 -12.30 9.26
N LEU A 201 14.74 -11.68 10.44
CA LEU A 201 14.64 -10.24 10.64
C LEU A 201 16.01 -9.54 10.71
N TYR A 202 17.11 -10.25 10.43
CA TYR A 202 18.44 -9.65 10.47
C TYR A 202 18.54 -8.39 9.60
N GLY A 203 19.02 -7.29 10.21
CA GLY A 203 19.07 -5.97 9.56
C GLY A 203 17.75 -5.20 9.51
N ASN A 204 16.66 -5.76 10.04
CA ASN A 204 15.38 -5.05 10.14
C ASN A 204 15.36 -4.15 11.39
N THR A 205 14.84 -2.93 11.25
CA THR A 205 14.68 -1.97 12.36
C THR A 205 13.83 -2.50 13.51
N VAL A 206 12.89 -3.42 13.21
CA VAL A 206 12.04 -4.07 14.22
C VAL A 206 12.85 -4.78 15.30
N LEU A 207 14.01 -5.39 14.95
CA LEU A 207 14.89 -6.02 15.93
C LEU A 207 15.44 -5.02 16.96
N THR A 208 15.90 -3.88 16.48
CA THR A 208 16.44 -2.82 17.34
C THR A 208 15.34 -2.27 18.24
N GLU A 209 14.20 -2.00 17.67
CA GLU A 209 13.05 -1.47 18.40
C GLU A 209 12.52 -2.47 19.45
N ALA A 210 12.44 -3.75 19.11
CA ALA A 210 12.05 -4.79 20.07
C ALA A 210 13.03 -4.89 21.26
N LYS A 211 14.34 -4.76 20.99
CA LYS A 211 15.36 -4.75 22.04
C LYS A 211 15.22 -3.53 22.95
N GLU A 212 15.04 -2.35 22.40
CA GLU A 212 14.86 -1.12 23.16
C GLU A 212 13.61 -1.16 24.03
N ARG A 213 12.48 -1.61 23.46
CA ARG A 213 11.21 -1.76 24.21
C ARG A 213 11.32 -2.80 25.31
N ALA A 214 11.96 -3.94 25.05
CA ALA A 214 12.23 -4.95 26.09
C ALA A 214 13.04 -4.38 27.24
N ALA A 215 14.09 -3.58 26.94
CA ALA A 215 14.89 -2.92 27.95
C ALA A 215 14.05 -1.92 28.78
N GLN A 216 13.18 -1.13 28.14
CA GLN A 216 12.28 -0.22 28.85
C GLN A 216 11.32 -0.93 29.79
N VAL A 217 10.75 -2.07 29.38
CA VAL A 217 9.85 -2.88 30.22
C VAL A 217 10.57 -3.45 31.45
N GLN A 218 11.89 -3.74 31.35
CA GLN A 218 12.71 -4.24 32.44
C GLN A 218 13.09 -3.14 33.43
N LEU A 219 13.01 -1.86 33.06
CA LEU A 219 13.33 -0.77 33.97
C LEU A 219 12.38 -0.81 35.17
N LYS A 220 12.98 -0.81 36.36
CA LYS A 220 12.23 -0.67 37.60
C LYS A 220 11.68 0.76 37.67
N ALA A 221 10.41 0.89 38.02
CA ALA A 221 9.85 2.21 38.29
C ALA A 221 10.74 2.97 39.30
N PRO A 222 11.05 4.25 39.06
CA PRO A 222 11.81 5.02 40.04
C PRO A 222 11.07 4.97 41.38
N THR A 223 11.80 4.63 42.44
CA THR A 223 11.22 4.70 43.78
C THR A 223 10.80 6.14 44.04
N PRO A 224 9.55 6.39 44.46
CA PRO A 224 9.14 7.72 44.84
C PRO A 224 10.13 8.25 45.86
N VAL A 225 10.78 9.36 45.58
CA VAL A 225 11.58 10.06 46.59
C VAL A 225 10.58 10.58 47.60
N GLU A 226 10.63 9.99 48.80
CA GLU A 226 9.84 10.49 49.93
C GLU A 226 10.28 11.93 50.19
N PHE A 227 9.36 12.87 49.91
CA PHE A 227 9.63 14.28 50.18
C PHE A 227 9.70 14.43 51.70
N VAL A 228 10.92 14.45 52.22
CA VAL A 228 11.14 14.84 53.64
C VAL A 228 10.88 16.34 53.69
N PRO A 229 9.77 16.80 54.29
CA PRO A 229 9.54 18.22 54.42
C PRO A 229 10.71 18.84 55.13
N GLU A 230 11.29 19.86 54.53
CA GLU A 230 12.34 20.67 55.15
C GLU A 230 11.84 21.09 56.54
N PRO A 231 12.64 20.85 57.62
CA PRO A 231 12.20 21.25 58.97
C PRO A 231 11.80 22.69 58.97
N ALA A 232 10.56 22.95 59.36
CA ALA A 232 9.99 24.30 59.37
C ALA A 232 11.00 25.24 59.98
N ALA A 233 11.35 26.30 59.29
CA ALA A 233 12.20 27.36 59.81
C ALA A 233 11.71 27.73 61.21
N PRO A 234 12.59 27.88 62.20
CA PRO A 234 12.17 28.21 63.58
C PRO A 234 11.27 29.45 63.55
N ALA A 235 10.10 29.32 64.17
CA ALA A 235 9.13 30.38 64.21
C ALA A 235 9.82 31.69 64.72
N PRO A 236 9.56 32.85 64.10
CA PRO A 236 10.17 34.08 64.51
C PRO A 236 9.84 34.28 66.02
N THR A 237 10.90 34.40 66.82
CA THR A 237 10.78 34.68 68.25
C THR A 237 9.85 35.87 68.43
N PRO A 238 8.81 35.81 69.30
CA PRO A 238 7.93 36.93 69.51
C PRO A 238 8.75 38.16 69.94
N ALA A 239 8.64 39.23 69.19
CA ALA A 239 9.33 40.48 69.49
C ALA A 239 8.96 40.92 70.89
N THR A 240 9.92 41.18 71.77
CA THR A 240 9.75 41.74 73.11
C THR A 240 9.15 43.11 72.92
N PRO A 241 7.99 43.45 73.56
CA PRO A 241 7.38 44.78 73.44
C PRO A 241 8.35 45.79 74.06
N GLY A 242 8.88 46.71 73.23
CA GLY A 242 9.72 47.81 73.73
C GLY A 242 11.12 47.90 73.16
N ALA A 243 11.56 46.97 72.39
CA ALA A 243 12.85 47.10 71.68
C ALA A 243 12.71 48.00 70.44
N PRO A 244 13.56 49.06 70.30
CA PRO A 244 13.53 49.86 69.06
C PRO A 244 13.80 49.03 67.86
N ALA A 245 13.03 49.22 66.82
CA ALA A 245 13.24 48.48 65.54
C ALA A 245 14.70 48.67 65.09
N PRO A 246 15.38 47.59 64.67
CA PRO A 246 16.71 47.71 64.12
C PRO A 246 16.67 48.58 62.86
N ALA A 247 17.50 49.68 62.92
CA ALA A 247 17.62 50.57 61.77
C ALA A 247 18.11 49.75 60.55
N LEU A 248 17.34 49.75 59.47
CA LEU A 248 17.73 49.18 58.21
C LEU A 248 18.96 49.89 57.67
N ASN A 249 20.11 49.29 57.80
CA ASN A 249 21.36 49.84 57.29
C ASN A 249 21.44 49.50 55.82
N PHE A 250 21.14 50.47 54.94
CA PHE A 250 21.16 50.36 53.50
C PHE A 250 22.60 50.39 52.90
N ASP A 251 23.64 50.56 53.74
CA ASP A 251 25.03 50.61 53.31
C ASP A 251 25.78 49.26 53.42
N ALA A 252 25.09 48.18 53.70
CA ALA A 252 25.72 46.88 53.67
C ALA A 252 25.93 46.46 52.22
N PRO A 253 27.14 46.04 51.83
CA PRO A 253 27.35 45.53 50.48
C PRO A 253 26.45 44.31 50.23
N ALA A 254 25.77 44.27 49.06
CA ALA A 254 24.93 43.16 48.67
C ALA A 254 25.67 41.84 48.80
N PRO A 255 25.04 40.79 49.35
CA PRO A 255 25.63 39.47 49.37
C PRO A 255 26.00 39.03 47.93
N ALA A 256 27.23 38.52 47.80
CA ALA A 256 27.71 38.05 46.48
C ALA A 256 26.70 37.04 45.92
N ALA A 257 26.30 37.29 44.67
CA ALA A 257 25.38 36.40 43.95
C ALA A 257 25.99 34.96 43.92
N PRO A 258 25.17 33.93 44.09
CA PRO A 258 25.66 32.55 44.03
C PRO A 258 26.36 32.33 42.69
N GLN A 259 27.64 31.93 42.72
CA GLN A 259 28.36 31.57 41.54
C GLN A 259 27.83 30.18 41.11
N PHE A 260 27.01 30.20 40.06
CA PHE A 260 26.68 28.93 39.40
C PHE A 260 27.92 28.40 38.70
N PRO A 261 28.24 27.09 38.79
CA PRO A 261 29.29 26.51 37.99
C PRO A 261 29.02 26.79 36.49
N ALA A 262 30.07 27.19 35.77
CA ALA A 262 29.97 27.44 34.34
C ALA A 262 29.29 26.25 33.66
N ALA A 263 28.31 26.53 32.82
CA ALA A 263 27.66 25.51 32.03
C ALA A 263 28.73 24.75 31.23
N PRO A 264 28.61 23.40 31.09
CA PRO A 264 29.53 22.66 30.23
C PRO A 264 29.45 23.19 28.82
N ASP A 265 30.63 23.42 28.21
CA ASP A 265 30.74 23.80 26.80
C ASP A 265 30.05 22.75 25.95
N PHE A 266 28.87 23.04 25.46
CA PHE A 266 28.28 22.28 24.38
C PHE A 266 29.02 22.65 23.08
N PRO A 267 29.44 21.65 22.28
CA PRO A 267 30.02 21.93 20.99
C PRO A 267 29.02 22.74 20.18
N THR A 268 29.42 23.96 19.80
CA THR A 268 28.66 24.81 18.88
C THR A 268 28.39 24.02 17.62
N ALA A 269 27.10 23.93 17.25
CA ALA A 269 26.68 23.37 15.97
C ALA A 269 27.48 24.06 14.83
N PRO A 270 27.88 23.31 13.80
CA PRO A 270 28.57 23.90 12.67
C PRO A 270 27.70 25.01 12.09
N GLU A 271 28.32 26.17 11.95
CA GLU A 271 27.79 27.40 11.35
C GLU A 271 27.15 27.03 10.00
N SER A 272 25.83 27.17 9.92
CA SER A 272 25.09 26.93 8.69
C SER A 272 25.58 27.90 7.63
N THR A 273 26.24 27.39 6.61
CA THR A 273 26.57 28.09 5.39
C THR A 273 25.32 28.78 4.85
N PRO A 274 25.33 30.09 4.56
CA PRO A 274 24.17 30.74 3.99
C PRO A 274 23.84 30.13 2.63
N ALA A 275 22.60 29.71 2.46
CA ALA A 275 22.06 29.25 1.20
C ALA A 275 22.26 30.34 0.12
N PRO A 276 22.58 29.96 -1.12
CA PRO A 276 22.66 30.95 -2.20
C PRO A 276 21.28 31.57 -2.42
N ALA A 277 21.29 32.89 -2.57
CA ALA A 277 20.13 33.73 -2.81
C ALA A 277 19.28 33.17 -3.98
N GLU A 278 18.04 32.82 -3.71
CA GLU A 278 17.07 32.49 -4.73
C GLU A 278 16.83 33.72 -5.62
N THR A 279 17.12 33.55 -6.90
CA THR A 279 16.71 34.46 -7.97
C THR A 279 15.18 34.50 -8.00
N PRO A 280 14.53 35.69 -8.03
CA PRO A 280 13.07 35.72 -8.05
C PRO A 280 12.55 35.07 -9.33
N ALA A 281 11.81 33.98 -9.16
CA ALA A 281 11.08 33.32 -10.24
C ALA A 281 10.06 34.28 -10.84
N ALA A 282 10.11 34.40 -12.17
CA ALA A 282 9.17 35.17 -12.97
C ALA A 282 7.71 34.76 -12.67
N ALA A 283 6.88 35.76 -12.51
CA ALA A 283 5.45 35.63 -12.25
C ALA A 283 4.78 34.71 -13.27
N ALA A 284 4.11 33.66 -12.76
CA ALA A 284 3.23 32.81 -13.55
C ALA A 284 2.03 33.66 -14.07
N PRO A 285 1.59 33.45 -15.30
CA PRO A 285 0.39 34.10 -15.81
C PRO A 285 -0.86 33.60 -15.11
N ALA A 286 -1.78 34.51 -14.79
CA ALA A 286 -3.06 34.28 -14.15
C ALA A 286 -3.89 33.23 -14.94
N PRO A 287 -4.68 32.37 -14.25
CA PRO A 287 -5.55 31.43 -14.90
C PRO A 287 -6.67 32.15 -15.66
N ALA A 288 -6.84 31.77 -16.91
CA ALA A 288 -7.91 32.24 -17.79
C ALA A 288 -9.28 31.81 -17.22
N THR A 289 -10.20 32.74 -17.19
CA THR A 289 -11.62 32.55 -16.85
C THR A 289 -12.23 31.43 -17.74
N PRO A 290 -12.98 30.46 -17.18
CA PRO A 290 -13.68 29.48 -18.00
C PRO A 290 -14.79 30.15 -18.83
N ALA A 291 -14.78 29.89 -20.13
CA ALA A 291 -15.86 30.28 -21.04
C ALA A 291 -17.14 29.52 -20.65
N GLU A 292 -18.24 30.23 -20.58
CA GLU A 292 -19.59 29.70 -20.41
C GLU A 292 -19.90 28.60 -21.43
N THR A 293 -20.18 27.40 -20.93
CA THR A 293 -20.72 26.28 -21.70
C THR A 293 -22.21 26.50 -21.85
N PRO A 294 -22.77 26.45 -23.05
CA PRO A 294 -24.21 26.59 -23.27
C PRO A 294 -24.98 25.41 -22.65
N ALA A 295 -26.08 25.74 -21.98
CA ALA A 295 -26.99 24.84 -21.32
C ALA A 295 -27.50 23.74 -22.25
N ALA A 296 -27.37 22.47 -21.78
CA ALA A 296 -28.01 21.33 -22.43
C ALA A 296 -29.55 21.37 -22.23
N PRO A 297 -30.34 20.94 -23.21
CA PRO A 297 -31.80 20.93 -23.11
C PRO A 297 -32.27 19.88 -22.09
N ALA A 298 -33.33 20.23 -21.36
CA ALA A 298 -33.99 19.39 -20.36
C ALA A 298 -34.46 18.05 -20.94
N PRO A 299 -34.35 16.92 -20.17
CA PRO A 299 -34.91 15.65 -20.62
C PRO A 299 -36.47 15.68 -20.56
N ALA A 300 -37.08 15.18 -21.62
CA ALA A 300 -38.50 15.00 -21.74
C ALA A 300 -39.08 14.06 -20.66
N GLU A 301 -40.16 14.45 -20.05
CA GLU A 301 -40.95 13.68 -19.11
C GLU A 301 -41.46 12.38 -19.77
N THR A 302 -41.10 11.23 -19.17
CA THR A 302 -41.65 9.93 -19.53
C THR A 302 -42.92 9.70 -18.70
N PRO A 303 -44.05 9.28 -19.29
CA PRO A 303 -45.31 9.09 -18.58
C PRO A 303 -45.19 7.87 -17.63
N ALA A 304 -45.79 8.03 -16.46
CA ALA A 304 -45.90 7.04 -15.38
C ALA A 304 -46.53 5.73 -15.92
N SER A 305 -45.77 4.64 -15.80
CA SER A 305 -46.28 3.29 -16.00
C SER A 305 -46.99 2.82 -14.73
N GLU A 306 -48.25 2.44 -14.89
CA GLU A 306 -49.12 1.87 -13.87
C GLU A 306 -48.47 0.70 -13.12
N ALA A 307 -48.64 0.70 -11.81
CA ALA A 307 -48.27 -0.40 -10.91
C ALA A 307 -49.19 -1.63 -11.13
N PRO A 308 -48.64 -2.84 -11.16
CA PRO A 308 -49.50 -4.03 -11.13
C PRO A 308 -50.02 -4.29 -9.72
N VAL A 309 -51.31 -4.53 -9.65
CA VAL A 309 -52.15 -4.90 -8.51
C VAL A 309 -51.58 -6.13 -7.80
N ALA A 310 -51.47 -6.04 -6.47
CA ALA A 310 -51.07 -7.11 -5.59
C ALA A 310 -52.09 -8.29 -5.67
N ALA A 311 -51.55 -9.49 -5.93
CA ALA A 311 -52.31 -10.73 -5.80
C ALA A 311 -52.38 -11.16 -4.33
N GLU A 312 -53.58 -11.39 -3.86
CA GLU A 312 -54.00 -11.89 -2.55
C GLU A 312 -53.44 -13.30 -2.28
N PRO A 313 -52.98 -13.62 -1.06
CA PRO A 313 -52.55 -14.98 -0.73
C PRO A 313 -53.73 -15.91 -0.48
N ALA A 314 -53.73 -17.01 -1.20
CA ALA A 314 -54.70 -18.11 -0.99
C ALA A 314 -54.48 -18.80 0.36
N THR A 315 -55.51 -18.85 1.17
CA THR A 315 -55.62 -19.63 2.39
C THR A 315 -55.67 -21.14 2.10
N PRO A 316 -55.01 -22.01 2.89
CA PRO A 316 -55.22 -23.44 2.80
C PRO A 316 -56.50 -23.83 3.57
N ASN A 317 -57.32 -24.65 2.98
CA ASN A 317 -58.51 -25.30 3.60
C ASN A 317 -58.22 -26.81 3.76
N PRO A 318 -58.93 -27.48 4.65
CA PRO A 318 -58.52 -28.33 5.78
C PRO A 318 -58.09 -29.73 5.42
#